data_3de7886c8c3a4146d4ac975795fad5e5
#
_entry.id   3de7886c8c3a4146d4ac975795fad5e5
#
_cell.length_a   1.000
_cell.length_b   1.000
_cell.length_c   1.000
_cell.angle_alpha   90.00
_cell.angle_beta   90.00
_cell.angle_gamma   90.00
#
_symmetry.space_group_name_H-M   'P 1'
#
loop_
_entity.id
_entity.type
_entity.pdbx_description
1 polymer ?
#
loop_
_entity_poly.entity_id
_entity_poly.type
_entity_poly.pdbx_seq_one_letter_code
_entity_poly.pdbx_strand_id
1 'polypeptide(L)'
;MAVVNWRHALLTFAAYVAAAVVLTWPLAIGLTSRLGALQGAGDPYLNLWILGWGLHAWTADPASVLSGRVFDANIFFPAEGTLAYSDHFLLQALALAPVYAVGGSAVLCYNLLVLGSIALSGQAMHVLTRVVTGSTPAAFAAGIAWACWPYRTAHLLHIQLQALYFMPLALLFLHRVVAGRRWRDALALGVAASLQAIASMYYGVMTALMLVATSLVLAVATGQWRTRRLWSRLTVAAALAVMLSVPALLPYMRVQQSEGFGRTLFEAAN
;
A
#
# COMPACT_ATOMS: atom_id res chain seq x y z
N MET A 1 -20.27 -19.41 -5.14
CA MET A 1 -19.66 -18.37 -4.27
C MET A 1 -19.73 -18.92 -2.86
N ALA A 2 -18.60 -19.25 -2.23
CA ALA A 2 -18.65 -19.54 -0.80
C ALA A 2 -19.12 -18.26 -0.11
N VAL A 3 -20.18 -18.37 0.70
CA VAL A 3 -20.64 -17.27 1.54
C VAL A 3 -19.45 -16.86 2.40
N VAL A 4 -19.03 -15.60 2.27
CA VAL A 4 -17.97 -15.07 3.11
C VAL A 4 -18.47 -15.18 4.54
N ASN A 5 -17.87 -16.10 5.31
CA ASN A 5 -18.19 -16.19 6.72
C ASN A 5 -17.58 -14.97 7.43
N TRP A 6 -18.37 -13.91 7.55
CA TRP A 6 -17.94 -12.65 8.13
C TRP A 6 -17.40 -12.79 9.56
N ARG A 7 -17.92 -13.76 10.33
CA ARG A 7 -17.41 -14.07 11.69
C ARG A 7 -15.98 -14.57 11.63
N HIS A 8 -15.69 -15.48 10.69
CA HIS A 8 -14.33 -15.98 10.48
C HIS A 8 -13.41 -14.84 10.04
N ALA A 9 -13.84 -13.99 9.12
CA ALA A 9 -13.05 -12.84 8.65
C ALA A 9 -12.73 -11.86 9.79
N LEU A 10 -13.69 -11.57 10.67
CA LEU A 10 -13.49 -10.70 11.84
C LEU A 10 -12.54 -11.33 12.86
N LEU A 11 -12.69 -12.63 13.16
CA LEU A 11 -11.82 -13.33 14.10
C LEU A 11 -10.37 -13.39 13.60
N THR A 12 -10.17 -13.69 12.32
CA THR A 12 -8.81 -13.69 11.74
C THR A 12 -8.21 -12.30 11.70
N PHE A 13 -9.00 -11.27 11.39
CA PHE A 13 -8.53 -9.89 11.43
C PHE A 13 -8.15 -9.46 12.85
N ALA A 14 -8.98 -9.78 13.85
CA ALA A 14 -8.67 -9.52 15.26
C ALA A 14 -7.37 -10.22 15.70
N ALA A 15 -7.12 -11.45 15.24
CA ALA A 15 -5.87 -12.16 15.51
C ALA A 15 -4.65 -11.42 14.87
N TYR A 16 -4.78 -10.88 13.66
CA TYR A 16 -3.71 -10.09 13.05
C TYR A 16 -3.52 -8.72 13.71
N VAL A 17 -4.58 -8.11 14.23
CA VAL A 17 -4.47 -6.90 15.08
C VAL A 17 -3.69 -7.23 16.35
N ALA A 18 -4.01 -8.35 17.02
CA ALA A 18 -3.28 -8.79 18.20
C ALA A 18 -1.80 -9.06 17.89
N ALA A 19 -1.51 -9.72 16.76
CA ALA A 19 -0.13 -9.92 16.29
C ALA A 19 0.59 -8.60 16.04
N ALA A 20 -0.09 -7.60 15.42
CA ALA A 20 0.46 -6.27 15.21
C ALA A 20 0.79 -5.56 16.54
N VAL A 21 -0.11 -5.65 17.53
CA VAL A 21 0.12 -5.08 18.88
C VAL A 21 1.30 -5.75 19.56
N VAL A 22 1.40 -7.08 19.51
CA VAL A 22 2.54 -7.82 20.10
C VAL A 22 3.86 -7.43 19.40
N LEU A 23 3.85 -7.38 18.07
CA LEU A 23 5.04 -7.07 17.27
C LEU A 23 5.58 -5.65 17.51
N THR A 24 4.67 -4.70 17.76
CA THR A 24 5.01 -3.29 17.94
C THR A 24 5.03 -2.85 19.41
N TRP A 25 4.94 -3.79 20.34
CA TRP A 25 4.93 -3.45 21.76
C TRP A 25 6.15 -2.59 22.16
N PRO A 26 5.97 -1.50 22.96
CA PRO A 26 4.76 -1.04 23.68
C PRO A 26 3.93 0.07 22.99
N LEU A 27 3.89 0.13 21.66
CA LEU A 27 3.21 1.19 20.90
C LEU A 27 1.75 1.40 21.35
N ALA A 28 1.04 0.31 21.62
CA ALA A 28 -0.38 0.35 22.01
C ALA A 28 -0.66 1.17 23.29
N ILE A 29 0.32 1.32 24.19
CA ILE A 29 0.16 2.12 25.42
C ILE A 29 0.30 3.63 25.15
N GLY A 30 0.98 4.01 24.05
CA GLY A 30 1.29 5.40 23.74
C GLY A 30 0.78 5.88 22.39
N LEU A 31 -0.36 5.38 21.92
CA LEU A 31 -0.89 5.64 20.56
C LEU A 31 -1.02 7.13 20.22
N THR A 32 -1.31 7.98 21.21
CA THR A 32 -1.51 9.42 21.01
C THR A 32 -0.29 10.28 21.31
N SER A 33 0.73 9.72 21.96
CA SER A 33 1.84 10.49 22.53
C SER A 33 3.24 10.03 22.08
N ARG A 34 3.36 8.84 21.48
CA ARG A 34 4.64 8.27 21.07
C ARG A 34 4.58 7.81 19.63
N LEU A 35 5.65 8.00 18.88
CA LEU A 35 5.83 7.34 17.59
C LEU A 35 6.38 5.93 17.80
N GLY A 36 5.94 4.98 17.00
CA GLY A 36 6.15 3.54 17.17
C GLY A 36 7.58 3.02 17.13
N ALA A 37 8.57 3.89 16.96
CA ALA A 37 9.96 3.52 17.11
C ALA A 37 10.79 4.71 17.56
N LEU A 38 11.52 4.48 18.62
CA LEU A 38 12.19 5.50 19.41
C LEU A 38 13.64 5.77 19.01
N GLN A 39 14.17 5.17 17.93
CA GLN A 39 15.58 5.29 17.58
C GLN A 39 15.74 5.79 16.14
N GLY A 40 16.21 7.04 16.03
CA GLY A 40 16.55 7.70 14.77
C GLY A 40 15.74 8.98 14.59
N ALA A 41 16.38 10.14 14.86
CA ALA A 41 15.84 11.45 14.49
C ALA A 41 15.87 11.56 12.96
N GLY A 42 14.77 12.05 12.33
CA GLY A 42 14.74 12.34 10.90
C GLY A 42 13.47 11.79 10.24
N ASP A 43 13.57 10.66 9.57
CA ASP A 43 12.50 10.09 8.73
C ASP A 43 11.13 9.94 9.40
N PRO A 44 10.99 9.49 10.67
CA PRO A 44 9.69 9.40 11.32
C PRO A 44 8.98 10.73 11.46
N TYR A 45 9.71 11.81 11.75
CA TYR A 45 9.13 13.15 11.88
C TYR A 45 8.74 13.72 10.52
N LEU A 46 9.57 13.49 9.48
CA LEU A 46 9.21 13.83 8.11
C LEU A 46 7.94 13.08 7.68
N ASN A 47 7.90 11.78 7.91
CA ASN A 47 6.73 10.95 7.57
C ASN A 47 5.47 11.38 8.35
N LEU A 48 5.62 11.75 9.63
CA LEU A 48 4.51 12.29 10.42
C LEU A 48 4.02 13.63 9.86
N TRP A 49 4.96 14.52 9.47
CA TRP A 49 4.63 15.79 8.85
C TRP A 49 3.89 15.59 7.53
N ILE A 50 4.39 14.72 6.63
CA ILE A 50 3.75 14.41 5.34
C ILE A 50 2.33 13.86 5.56
N LEU A 51 2.17 12.91 6.49
CA LEU A 51 0.85 12.38 6.84
C LEU A 51 -0.06 13.47 7.38
N GLY A 52 0.44 14.32 8.29
CA GLY A 52 -0.30 15.45 8.85
C GLY A 52 -0.74 16.45 7.78
N TRP A 53 0.13 16.77 6.83
CA TRP A 53 -0.19 17.61 5.68
C TRP A 53 -1.33 17.01 4.86
N GLY A 54 -1.25 15.71 4.51
CA GLY A 54 -2.30 15.00 3.78
C GLY A 54 -3.62 14.93 4.56
N LEU A 55 -3.60 14.68 5.88
CA LEU A 55 -4.78 14.68 6.75
C LEU A 55 -5.45 16.06 6.76
N HIS A 56 -4.66 17.14 6.91
CA HIS A 56 -5.17 18.51 6.84
C HIS A 56 -5.79 18.79 5.48
N ALA A 57 -5.10 18.46 4.38
CA ALA A 57 -5.60 18.68 3.03
C ALA A 57 -6.93 17.97 2.80
N TRP A 58 -7.07 16.70 3.17
CA TRP A 58 -8.33 15.96 3.00
C TRP A 58 -9.48 16.47 3.85
N THR A 59 -9.20 17.06 5.02
CA THR A 59 -10.24 17.53 5.94
C THR A 59 -10.60 19.01 5.79
N ALA A 60 -9.62 19.86 5.44
CA ALA A 60 -9.83 21.31 5.35
C ALA A 60 -9.96 21.82 3.91
N ASP A 61 -9.21 21.24 2.93
CA ASP A 61 -9.25 21.62 1.51
C ASP A 61 -9.13 20.39 0.59
N PRO A 62 -10.15 19.52 0.48
CA PRO A 62 -10.13 18.36 -0.42
C PRO A 62 -9.92 18.75 -1.88
N ALA A 63 -10.29 19.97 -2.27
CA ALA A 63 -10.10 20.47 -3.64
C ALA A 63 -8.62 20.63 -3.99
N SER A 64 -7.74 20.91 -3.02
CA SER A 64 -6.29 20.94 -3.23
C SER A 64 -5.74 19.57 -3.61
N VAL A 65 -6.25 18.51 -3.00
CA VAL A 65 -5.85 17.13 -3.33
C VAL A 65 -6.30 16.75 -4.73
N LEU A 66 -7.57 17.02 -5.06
CA LEU A 66 -8.14 16.68 -6.37
C LEU A 66 -7.53 17.48 -7.53
N SER A 67 -7.09 18.72 -7.28
CA SER A 67 -6.42 19.57 -8.28
C SER A 67 -4.91 19.35 -8.36
N GLY A 68 -4.31 18.61 -7.42
CA GLY A 68 -2.86 18.44 -7.32
C GLY A 68 -2.11 19.58 -6.61
N ARG A 69 -2.78 20.67 -6.19
CA ARG A 69 -2.16 21.77 -5.44
C ARG A 69 -1.59 21.33 -4.08
N VAL A 70 -2.06 20.21 -3.54
CA VAL A 70 -1.51 19.61 -2.32
C VAL A 70 -0.02 19.32 -2.42
N PHE A 71 0.52 19.18 -3.63
CA PHE A 71 1.96 18.95 -3.83
C PHE A 71 2.81 20.19 -3.57
N ASP A 72 2.24 21.38 -3.60
CA ASP A 72 2.90 22.63 -3.20
C ASP A 72 2.81 22.78 -1.67
N ALA A 73 3.55 21.92 -0.98
CA ALA A 73 3.51 21.89 0.48
C ALA A 73 4.33 23.04 1.09
N ASN A 74 4.01 23.41 2.33
CA ASN A 74 4.59 24.55 3.04
C ASN A 74 6.00 24.27 3.60
N ILE A 75 6.82 23.54 2.87
CA ILE A 75 8.20 23.20 3.20
C ILE A 75 9.11 23.55 2.01
N PHE A 76 10.36 23.90 2.27
CA PHE A 76 11.38 24.26 1.27
C PHE A 76 11.04 25.48 0.39
N PHE A 77 10.27 26.43 0.93
CA PHE A 77 9.96 27.68 0.20
C PHE A 77 11.24 28.35 -0.36
N PRO A 78 11.27 28.84 -1.60
CA PRO A 78 10.14 29.01 -2.55
C PRO A 78 9.92 27.85 -3.54
N ALA A 79 10.48 26.66 -3.30
CA ALA A 79 10.34 25.53 -4.21
C ALA A 79 8.88 25.04 -4.28
N GLU A 80 8.42 24.69 -5.49
CA GLU A 80 7.10 24.15 -5.77
C GLU A 80 7.14 22.60 -5.84
N GLY A 81 5.99 21.96 -5.68
CA GLY A 81 5.87 20.48 -5.79
C GLY A 81 6.61 19.71 -4.70
N THR A 82 6.93 20.34 -3.58
CA THR A 82 7.83 19.81 -2.54
C THR A 82 7.34 18.55 -1.85
N LEU A 83 6.02 18.24 -1.88
CA LEU A 83 5.50 16.98 -1.41
C LEU A 83 6.00 15.80 -2.26
N ALA A 84 6.35 16.04 -3.53
CA ALA A 84 6.91 15.02 -4.42
C ALA A 84 8.41 14.73 -4.19
N TYR A 85 9.04 15.34 -3.18
CA TYR A 85 10.41 15.00 -2.77
C TYR A 85 10.46 13.69 -1.94
N SER A 86 9.30 13.22 -1.47
CA SER A 86 9.14 11.97 -0.72
C SER A 86 7.81 11.31 -1.06
N ASP A 87 7.48 10.15 -0.45
CA ASP A 87 6.16 9.52 -0.57
C ASP A 87 5.06 10.43 -0.01
N HIS A 88 3.99 10.64 -0.77
CA HIS A 88 2.95 11.65 -0.45
C HIS A 88 1.91 11.22 0.61
N PHE A 89 1.78 9.95 0.93
CA PHE A 89 0.82 9.34 1.89
C PHE A 89 -0.66 9.77 1.73
N LEU A 90 -1.07 10.32 0.59
CA LEU A 90 -2.44 10.84 0.40
C LEU A 90 -3.51 9.75 0.50
N LEU A 91 -3.21 8.51 0.07
CA LEU A 91 -4.14 7.38 0.22
C LEU A 91 -4.29 6.97 1.69
N GLN A 92 -3.20 6.95 2.43
CA GLN A 92 -3.18 6.64 3.86
C GLN A 92 -3.86 7.76 4.66
N ALA A 93 -3.61 9.01 4.31
CA ALA A 93 -4.27 10.16 4.90
C ALA A 93 -5.79 10.13 4.65
N LEU A 94 -6.23 9.79 3.43
CA LEU A 94 -7.65 9.63 3.13
C LEU A 94 -8.31 8.57 4.02
N ALA A 95 -7.65 7.42 4.22
CA ALA A 95 -8.19 6.34 5.05
C ALA A 95 -8.34 6.76 6.53
N LEU A 96 -7.48 7.67 7.01
CA LEU A 96 -7.46 8.14 8.40
C LEU A 96 -8.08 9.52 8.59
N ALA A 97 -8.47 10.20 7.52
CA ALA A 97 -9.16 11.50 7.58
C ALA A 97 -10.40 11.50 8.51
N PRO A 98 -11.24 10.45 8.57
CA PRO A 98 -12.35 10.41 9.53
C PRO A 98 -11.89 10.46 11.00
N VAL A 99 -10.77 9.77 11.34
CA VAL A 99 -10.22 9.80 12.70
C VAL A 99 -9.68 11.18 13.03
N TYR A 100 -8.99 11.80 12.09
CA TYR A 100 -8.45 13.16 12.25
C TYR A 100 -9.56 14.21 12.36
N ALA A 101 -10.61 14.10 11.55
CA ALA A 101 -11.76 15.03 11.55
C ALA A 101 -12.54 15.06 12.86
N VAL A 102 -12.57 13.94 13.60
CA VAL A 102 -13.22 13.89 14.94
C VAL A 102 -12.26 14.24 16.09
N GLY A 103 -11.12 14.85 15.79
CA GLY A 103 -10.16 15.35 16.78
C GLY A 103 -8.99 14.40 17.10
N GLY A 104 -8.79 13.31 16.31
CA GLY A 104 -7.62 12.46 16.43
C GLY A 104 -6.34 13.22 16.03
N SER A 105 -5.26 13.04 16.79
CA SER A 105 -3.96 13.64 16.44
C SER A 105 -3.29 12.96 15.25
N ALA A 106 -2.40 13.66 14.55
CA ALA A 106 -1.58 13.05 13.50
C ALA A 106 -0.73 11.88 14.02
N VAL A 107 -0.27 11.94 15.28
CA VAL A 107 0.44 10.84 15.94
C VAL A 107 -0.45 9.60 16.09
N LEU A 108 -1.71 9.78 16.51
CA LEU A 108 -2.67 8.69 16.57
C LEU A 108 -2.88 8.07 15.19
N CYS A 109 -3.10 8.91 14.17
CA CYS A 109 -3.29 8.44 12.79
C CYS A 109 -2.06 7.67 12.29
N TYR A 110 -0.86 8.16 12.55
CA TYR A 110 0.39 7.48 12.21
C TYR A 110 0.47 6.07 12.83
N ASN A 111 0.20 5.96 14.12
CA ASN A 111 0.27 4.70 14.85
C ASN A 111 -0.84 3.72 14.42
N LEU A 112 -2.04 4.22 14.16
CA LEU A 112 -3.12 3.41 13.58
C LEU A 112 -2.77 2.91 12.18
N LEU A 113 -2.06 3.72 11.39
CA LEU A 113 -1.56 3.32 10.08
C LEU A 113 -0.55 2.16 10.19
N VAL A 114 0.40 2.24 11.13
CA VAL A 114 1.37 1.16 11.37
C VAL A 114 0.65 -0.13 11.75
N LEU A 115 -0.17 -0.10 12.80
CA LEU A 115 -0.90 -1.28 13.29
C LEU A 115 -1.86 -1.84 12.23
N GLY A 116 -2.63 -0.96 11.59
CA GLY A 116 -3.59 -1.32 10.55
C GLY A 116 -2.91 -1.93 9.33
N SER A 117 -1.77 -1.39 8.90
CA SER A 117 -1.02 -1.93 7.76
C SER A 117 -0.50 -3.34 8.01
N ILE A 118 -0.03 -3.63 9.23
CA ILE A 118 0.42 -4.97 9.62
C ILE A 118 -0.77 -5.94 9.59
N ALA A 119 -1.89 -5.57 10.24
CA ALA A 119 -3.07 -6.41 10.33
C ALA A 119 -3.72 -6.66 8.96
N LEU A 120 -3.89 -5.60 8.15
CA LEU A 120 -4.44 -5.69 6.79
C LEU A 120 -3.56 -6.52 5.87
N SER A 121 -2.23 -6.43 6.00
CA SER A 121 -1.30 -7.26 5.22
C SER A 121 -1.45 -8.74 5.55
N GLY A 122 -1.53 -9.09 6.84
CA GLY A 122 -1.79 -10.45 7.28
C GLY A 122 -3.12 -10.97 6.77
N GLN A 123 -4.19 -10.18 6.88
CA GLN A 123 -5.51 -10.54 6.40
C GLN A 123 -5.56 -10.71 4.86
N ALA A 124 -4.89 -9.84 4.12
CA ALA A 124 -4.83 -9.93 2.65
C ALA A 124 -4.11 -11.23 2.20
N MET A 125 -2.98 -11.56 2.84
CA MET A 125 -2.25 -12.80 2.57
C MET A 125 -3.07 -14.02 2.99
N HIS A 126 -3.78 -13.97 4.12
CA HIS A 126 -4.71 -15.03 4.55
C HIS A 126 -5.76 -15.31 3.46
N VAL A 127 -6.41 -14.27 2.94
CA VAL A 127 -7.45 -14.43 1.91
C VAL A 127 -6.86 -15.02 0.63
N LEU A 128 -5.71 -14.54 0.18
CA LEU A 128 -5.00 -15.10 -0.97
C LEU A 128 -4.71 -16.59 -0.77
N THR A 129 -4.03 -16.93 0.32
CA THR A 129 -3.62 -18.31 0.60
C THR A 129 -4.82 -19.23 0.77
N ARG A 130 -5.88 -18.76 1.45
CA ARG A 130 -7.13 -19.51 1.61
C ARG A 130 -7.80 -19.84 0.27
N VAL A 131 -7.78 -18.91 -0.67
CA VAL A 131 -8.36 -19.11 -2.01
C VAL A 131 -7.51 -20.07 -2.85
N VAL A 132 -6.18 -19.97 -2.75
CA VAL A 132 -5.26 -20.80 -3.54
C VAL A 132 -5.18 -22.23 -3.02
N THR A 133 -5.09 -22.42 -1.69
CA THR A 133 -4.84 -23.73 -1.07
C THR A 133 -6.09 -24.44 -0.54
N GLY A 134 -7.17 -23.69 -0.27
CA GLY A 134 -8.33 -24.21 0.42
C GLY A 134 -8.13 -24.46 1.93
N SER A 135 -6.91 -24.29 2.45
CA SER A 135 -6.52 -24.64 3.84
C SER A 135 -6.57 -23.41 4.76
N THR A 136 -7.35 -23.47 5.85
CA THR A 136 -7.40 -22.40 6.86
C THR A 136 -6.11 -22.30 7.68
N PRO A 137 -5.53 -23.41 8.16
CA PRO A 137 -4.24 -23.35 8.88
C PRO A 137 -3.11 -22.77 8.02
N ALA A 138 -2.99 -23.20 6.75
CA ALA A 138 -1.98 -22.66 5.84
C ALA A 138 -2.19 -21.15 5.59
N ALA A 139 -3.44 -20.72 5.43
CA ALA A 139 -3.78 -19.31 5.27
C ALA A 139 -3.40 -18.48 6.50
N PHE A 140 -3.68 -19.00 7.70
CA PHE A 140 -3.32 -18.29 8.93
C PHE A 140 -1.80 -18.19 9.11
N ALA A 141 -1.07 -19.28 8.89
CA ALA A 141 0.39 -19.29 8.97
C ALA A 141 1.03 -18.34 7.95
N ALA A 142 0.57 -18.35 6.69
CA ALA A 142 1.06 -17.43 5.67
C ALA A 142 0.74 -15.97 6.01
N GLY A 143 -0.46 -15.70 6.57
CA GLY A 143 -0.84 -14.35 7.02
C GLY A 143 0.06 -13.85 8.16
N ILE A 144 0.37 -14.69 9.16
CA ILE A 144 1.31 -14.33 10.23
C ILE A 144 2.72 -14.11 9.68
N ALA A 145 3.23 -14.99 8.84
CA ALA A 145 4.55 -14.84 8.22
C ALA A 145 4.67 -13.54 7.42
N TRP A 146 3.63 -13.16 6.69
CA TRP A 146 3.58 -11.92 5.92
C TRP A 146 3.43 -10.67 6.79
N ALA A 147 2.59 -10.73 7.83
CA ALA A 147 2.39 -9.64 8.79
C ALA A 147 3.65 -9.36 9.61
N CYS A 148 4.34 -10.41 10.07
CA CYS A 148 5.50 -10.35 10.96
C CYS A 148 6.84 -10.51 10.25
N TRP A 149 6.89 -10.24 8.93
CA TRP A 149 8.12 -10.35 8.17
C TRP A 149 9.24 -9.46 8.76
N PRO A 150 10.46 -10.00 8.99
CA PRO A 150 11.53 -9.27 9.68
C PRO A 150 11.93 -7.92 9.06
N TYR A 151 11.88 -7.81 7.73
CA TYR A 151 12.12 -6.55 7.04
C TYR A 151 11.15 -5.45 7.49
N ARG A 152 9.88 -5.79 7.76
CA ARG A 152 8.88 -4.85 8.25
C ARG A 152 9.24 -4.30 9.62
N THR A 153 9.73 -5.14 10.54
CA THR A 153 10.14 -4.71 11.88
C THR A 153 11.37 -3.82 11.85
N ALA A 154 12.32 -4.11 10.98
CA ALA A 154 13.49 -3.28 10.76
C ALA A 154 13.15 -1.89 10.18
N HIS A 155 12.00 -1.77 9.50
CA HIS A 155 11.56 -0.54 8.82
C HIS A 155 10.22 -0.01 9.37
N LEU A 156 9.92 -0.22 10.65
CA LEU A 156 8.67 0.27 11.27
C LEU A 156 8.48 1.78 11.15
N LEU A 157 9.57 2.53 11.10
CA LEU A 157 9.57 3.99 10.97
C LEU A 157 9.21 4.48 9.56
N HIS A 158 9.40 3.64 8.56
CA HIS A 158 9.11 3.95 7.17
C HIS A 158 7.69 3.48 6.86
N ILE A 159 6.69 4.33 7.15
CA ILE A 159 5.27 3.95 7.01
C ILE A 159 4.89 3.57 5.57
N GLN A 160 5.57 4.11 4.55
CA GLN A 160 5.40 3.71 3.17
C GLN A 160 5.77 2.23 2.95
N LEU A 161 6.74 1.71 3.70
CA LEU A 161 7.16 0.31 3.64
C LEU A 161 6.26 -0.62 4.48
N GLN A 162 5.28 -0.07 5.20
CA GLN A 162 4.26 -0.87 5.88
C GLN A 162 3.05 -1.20 4.99
N ALA A 163 2.82 -0.47 3.90
CA ALA A 163 1.65 -0.61 3.03
C ALA A 163 1.78 -1.77 2.03
N LEU A 164 1.77 -3.03 2.53
CA LEU A 164 1.94 -4.26 1.73
C LEU A 164 0.63 -5.04 1.50
N TYR A 165 -0.50 -4.49 1.89
CA TYR A 165 -1.77 -5.23 1.88
C TYR A 165 -2.43 -5.32 0.51
N PHE A 166 -2.14 -4.42 -0.42
CA PHE A 166 -2.70 -4.51 -1.78
C PHE A 166 -1.97 -5.52 -2.67
N MET A 167 -0.70 -5.82 -2.38
CA MET A 167 0.10 -6.78 -3.16
C MET A 167 -0.51 -8.22 -3.13
N PRO A 168 -0.85 -8.83 -1.98
CA PRO A 168 -1.55 -10.11 -1.96
C PRO A 168 -2.94 -10.05 -2.60
N LEU A 169 -3.64 -8.91 -2.51
CA LEU A 169 -4.93 -8.73 -3.17
C LEU A 169 -4.78 -8.70 -4.70
N ALA A 170 -3.75 -8.04 -5.22
CA ALA A 170 -3.46 -8.05 -6.65
C ALA A 170 -3.16 -9.47 -7.15
N LEU A 171 -2.36 -10.25 -6.40
CA LEU A 171 -2.11 -11.68 -6.71
C LEU A 171 -3.39 -12.53 -6.65
N LEU A 172 -4.26 -12.27 -5.69
CA LEU A 172 -5.57 -12.93 -5.58
C LEU A 172 -6.40 -12.70 -6.85
N PHE A 173 -6.49 -11.43 -7.29
CA PHE A 173 -7.26 -11.11 -8.49
C PHE A 173 -6.58 -11.62 -9.75
N LEU A 174 -5.25 -11.63 -9.85
CA LEU A 174 -4.54 -12.29 -10.93
C LEU A 174 -4.86 -13.78 -10.99
N HIS A 175 -4.81 -14.50 -9.87
CA HIS A 175 -5.21 -15.90 -9.81
C HIS A 175 -6.63 -16.12 -10.33
N ARG A 176 -7.59 -15.25 -9.97
CA ARG A 176 -8.97 -15.30 -10.46
C ARG A 176 -9.10 -15.00 -11.95
N VAL A 177 -8.30 -14.08 -12.47
CA VAL A 177 -8.26 -13.76 -13.92
C VAL A 177 -7.79 -14.97 -14.71
N VAL A 178 -6.71 -15.63 -14.26
CA VAL A 178 -6.16 -16.85 -14.90
C VAL A 178 -7.16 -18.01 -14.78
N ALA A 179 -7.84 -18.17 -13.64
CA ALA A 179 -8.89 -19.16 -13.50
C ALA A 179 -10.12 -18.92 -14.40
N GLY A 180 -10.04 -17.95 -15.31
CA GLY A 180 -11.06 -17.70 -16.32
C GLY A 180 -12.36 -17.11 -15.78
N ARG A 181 -12.35 -16.52 -14.58
CA ARG A 181 -13.55 -15.99 -13.92
C ARG A 181 -14.10 -14.75 -14.63
N ARG A 182 -14.49 -13.71 -13.97
CA ARG A 182 -15.25 -12.60 -14.51
C ARG A 182 -14.36 -11.41 -14.90
N TRP A 183 -14.81 -10.54 -15.80
CA TRP A 183 -14.12 -9.28 -16.13
C TRP A 183 -13.90 -8.37 -14.92
N ARG A 184 -14.79 -8.40 -13.95
CA ARG A 184 -14.63 -7.67 -12.69
C ARG A 184 -13.36 -8.07 -11.91
N ASP A 185 -12.84 -9.31 -12.10
CA ASP A 185 -11.60 -9.73 -11.46
C ASP A 185 -10.40 -9.02 -12.13
N ALA A 186 -10.47 -8.73 -13.43
CA ALA A 186 -9.46 -7.93 -14.13
C ALA A 186 -9.50 -6.46 -13.70
N LEU A 187 -10.69 -5.88 -13.53
CA LEU A 187 -10.83 -4.51 -12.99
C LEU A 187 -10.30 -4.44 -11.55
N ALA A 188 -10.65 -5.41 -10.71
CA ALA A 188 -10.16 -5.48 -9.33
C ALA A 188 -8.63 -5.67 -9.25
N LEU A 189 -8.02 -6.41 -10.20
CA LEU A 189 -6.57 -6.51 -10.34
C LEU A 189 -5.96 -5.14 -10.63
N GLY A 190 -6.50 -4.41 -11.62
CA GLY A 190 -6.04 -3.07 -11.97
C GLY A 190 -6.13 -2.09 -10.80
N VAL A 191 -7.28 -2.09 -10.11
CA VAL A 191 -7.48 -1.25 -8.91
C VAL A 191 -6.50 -1.64 -7.79
N ALA A 192 -6.33 -2.92 -7.47
CA ALA A 192 -5.41 -3.34 -6.41
C ALA A 192 -3.95 -2.99 -6.73
N ALA A 193 -3.54 -3.14 -8.00
CA ALA A 193 -2.21 -2.76 -8.45
C ALA A 193 -1.98 -1.24 -8.38
N SER A 194 -2.96 -0.42 -8.78
CA SER A 194 -2.87 1.04 -8.67
C SER A 194 -2.82 1.51 -7.22
N LEU A 195 -3.68 0.95 -6.36
CA LEU A 195 -3.68 1.29 -4.94
C LEU A 195 -2.35 0.92 -4.26
N GLN A 196 -1.69 -0.17 -4.69
CA GLN A 196 -0.35 -0.50 -4.21
C GLN A 196 0.67 0.54 -4.66
N ALA A 197 0.62 0.98 -5.92
CA ALA A 197 1.54 1.99 -6.45
C ALA A 197 1.35 3.36 -5.77
N ILE A 198 0.10 3.76 -5.51
CA ILE A 198 -0.24 5.01 -4.82
C ILE A 198 0.13 4.94 -3.33
N ALA A 199 -0.05 3.79 -2.68
CA ALA A 199 0.29 3.61 -1.27
C ALA A 199 1.80 3.58 -1.01
N SER A 200 2.58 3.06 -1.96
CA SER A 200 4.04 3.03 -1.91
C SER A 200 4.59 2.81 -3.30
N MET A 201 5.33 3.79 -3.82
CA MET A 201 5.93 3.71 -5.16
C MET A 201 6.90 2.53 -5.27
N TYR A 202 7.72 2.29 -4.24
CA TYR A 202 8.66 1.16 -4.20
C TYR A 202 7.94 -0.19 -4.38
N TYR A 203 6.90 -0.41 -3.59
CA TYR A 203 6.11 -1.64 -3.71
C TYR A 203 5.21 -1.66 -4.94
N GLY A 204 4.87 -0.52 -5.50
CA GLY A 204 4.19 -0.42 -6.79
C GLY A 204 5.01 -1.06 -7.91
N VAL A 205 6.28 -0.67 -8.03
CA VAL A 205 7.23 -1.25 -9.01
C VAL A 205 7.44 -2.74 -8.77
N MET A 206 7.72 -3.14 -7.52
CA MET A 206 7.90 -4.55 -7.15
C MET A 206 6.66 -5.38 -7.46
N THR A 207 5.46 -4.85 -7.17
CA THR A 207 4.18 -5.50 -7.48
C THR A 207 4.00 -5.66 -8.98
N ALA A 208 4.31 -4.64 -9.78
CA ALA A 208 4.21 -4.72 -11.23
C ALA A 208 5.11 -5.82 -11.80
N LEU A 209 6.39 -5.85 -11.39
CA LEU A 209 7.33 -6.89 -11.80
C LEU A 209 6.87 -8.29 -11.40
N MET A 210 6.39 -8.45 -10.16
CA MET A 210 5.85 -9.69 -9.64
C MET A 210 4.60 -10.14 -10.41
N LEU A 211 3.68 -9.22 -10.73
CA LEU A 211 2.48 -9.52 -11.50
C LEU A 211 2.82 -9.96 -12.93
N VAL A 212 3.79 -9.31 -13.59
CA VAL A 212 4.27 -9.72 -14.91
C VAL A 212 4.85 -11.13 -14.85
N ALA A 213 5.82 -11.37 -13.96
CA ALA A 213 6.46 -12.67 -13.81
C ALA A 213 5.43 -13.78 -13.48
N THR A 214 4.54 -13.52 -12.51
CA THR A 214 3.51 -14.50 -12.12
C THR A 214 2.50 -14.74 -13.24
N SER A 215 2.12 -13.70 -14.01
CA SER A 215 1.24 -13.86 -15.18
C SER A 215 1.82 -14.77 -16.23
N LEU A 216 3.11 -14.61 -16.55
CA LEU A 216 3.82 -15.45 -17.50
C LEU A 216 3.90 -16.91 -17.03
N VAL A 217 4.33 -17.12 -15.78
CA VAL A 217 4.41 -18.45 -15.17
C VAL A 217 3.05 -19.14 -15.18
N LEU A 218 2.00 -18.46 -14.72
CA LEU A 218 0.66 -19.04 -14.67
C LEU A 218 0.08 -19.27 -16.06
N ALA A 219 0.32 -18.39 -17.05
CA ALA A 219 -0.13 -18.56 -18.42
C ALA A 219 0.48 -19.84 -19.06
N VAL A 220 1.77 -20.09 -18.81
CA VAL A 220 2.45 -21.31 -19.26
C VAL A 220 1.96 -22.53 -18.50
N ALA A 221 1.96 -22.50 -17.16
CA ALA A 221 1.58 -23.63 -16.31
C ALA A 221 0.13 -24.10 -16.52
N THR A 222 -0.77 -23.17 -16.88
CA THR A 222 -2.19 -23.50 -17.18
C THR A 222 -2.47 -23.71 -18.67
N GLY A 223 -1.47 -23.67 -19.53
CA GLY A 223 -1.62 -23.82 -20.99
C GLY A 223 -2.34 -22.66 -21.69
N GLN A 224 -2.53 -21.52 -21.00
CA GLN A 224 -3.31 -20.38 -21.49
C GLN A 224 -2.48 -19.31 -22.23
N TRP A 225 -1.18 -19.54 -22.41
CA TRP A 225 -0.26 -18.56 -23.01
C TRP A 225 -0.66 -18.05 -24.42
N ARG A 226 -1.47 -18.83 -25.16
CA ARG A 226 -2.07 -18.44 -26.46
C ARG A 226 -3.49 -17.90 -26.36
N THR A 227 -4.08 -17.84 -25.17
CA THR A 227 -5.48 -17.49 -24.99
C THR A 227 -5.68 -15.98 -25.04
N ARG A 228 -6.26 -15.46 -26.14
CA ARG A 228 -6.54 -14.01 -26.32
C ARG A 228 -7.34 -13.41 -25.14
N ARG A 229 -8.27 -14.17 -24.58
CA ARG A 229 -9.10 -13.74 -23.47
C ARG A 229 -8.29 -13.46 -22.19
N LEU A 230 -7.23 -14.22 -21.91
CA LEU A 230 -6.34 -13.95 -20.77
C LEU A 230 -5.61 -12.63 -20.99
N TRP A 231 -4.95 -12.47 -22.12
CA TRP A 231 -4.16 -11.27 -22.41
C TRP A 231 -5.01 -10.01 -22.48
N SER A 232 -6.21 -10.05 -23.11
CA SER A 232 -7.10 -8.89 -23.12
C SER A 232 -7.50 -8.42 -21.69
N ARG A 233 -7.73 -9.35 -20.78
CA ARG A 233 -8.03 -9.03 -19.38
C ARG A 233 -6.83 -8.44 -18.64
N LEU A 234 -5.63 -9.00 -18.85
CA LEU A 234 -4.40 -8.48 -18.28
C LEU A 234 -4.08 -7.09 -18.82
N THR A 235 -4.27 -6.86 -20.12
CA THR A 235 -4.12 -5.53 -20.75
C THR A 235 -5.08 -4.51 -20.15
N VAL A 236 -6.36 -4.86 -19.97
CA VAL A 236 -7.34 -3.97 -19.32
C VAL A 236 -6.97 -3.69 -17.88
N ALA A 237 -6.51 -4.69 -17.12
CA ALA A 237 -6.04 -4.50 -15.75
C ALA A 237 -4.83 -3.57 -15.70
N ALA A 238 -3.85 -3.76 -16.58
CA ALA A 238 -2.66 -2.92 -16.66
C ALA A 238 -3.00 -1.48 -17.08
N ALA A 239 -3.85 -1.31 -18.09
CA ALA A 239 -4.30 0.02 -18.54
C ALA A 239 -5.03 0.77 -17.41
N LEU A 240 -5.91 0.09 -16.69
CA LEU A 240 -6.61 0.66 -15.54
C LEU A 240 -5.63 1.02 -14.41
N ALA A 241 -4.66 0.15 -14.11
CA ALA A 241 -3.64 0.43 -13.08
C ALA A 241 -2.84 1.68 -13.42
N VAL A 242 -2.37 1.80 -14.67
CA VAL A 242 -1.65 2.99 -15.16
C VAL A 242 -2.54 4.23 -15.10
N MET A 243 -3.76 4.16 -15.64
CA MET A 243 -4.69 5.30 -15.66
C MET A 243 -4.98 5.84 -14.27
N LEU A 244 -5.16 4.99 -13.27
CA LEU A 244 -5.44 5.40 -11.90
C LEU A 244 -4.19 5.88 -11.15
N SER A 245 -2.99 5.38 -11.51
CA SER A 245 -1.74 5.76 -10.84
C SER A 245 -1.14 7.05 -11.40
N VAL A 246 -1.32 7.33 -12.69
CA VAL A 246 -0.71 8.49 -13.38
C VAL A 246 -0.96 9.82 -12.67
N PRO A 247 -2.18 10.18 -12.22
CA PRO A 247 -2.41 11.46 -11.54
C PRO A 247 -1.55 11.65 -10.28
N ALA A 248 -1.31 10.57 -9.52
CA ALA A 248 -0.48 10.61 -8.33
C ALA A 248 1.03 10.62 -8.64
N LEU A 249 1.43 10.14 -9.82
CA LEU A 249 2.83 10.04 -10.23
C LEU A 249 3.32 11.25 -11.04
N LEU A 250 2.42 11.98 -11.71
CA LEU A 250 2.77 13.16 -12.52
C LEU A 250 3.58 14.22 -11.77
N PRO A 251 3.26 14.59 -10.51
CA PRO A 251 4.05 15.57 -9.76
C PRO A 251 5.52 15.15 -9.59
N TYR A 252 5.78 13.86 -9.36
CA TYR A 252 7.15 13.34 -9.24
C TYR A 252 7.94 13.50 -10.53
N MET A 253 7.31 13.23 -11.67
CA MET A 253 7.95 13.38 -12.98
C MET A 253 8.27 14.85 -13.25
N ARG A 254 7.40 15.78 -12.87
CA ARG A 254 7.61 17.22 -13.02
C ARG A 254 8.78 17.69 -12.16
N VAL A 255 8.79 17.34 -10.89
CA VAL A 255 9.88 17.68 -9.96
C VAL A 255 11.21 17.08 -10.41
N GLN A 256 11.23 15.83 -10.88
CA GLN A 256 12.46 15.24 -11.41
C GLN A 256 13.01 15.99 -12.62
N GLN A 257 12.12 16.54 -13.47
CA GLN A 257 12.54 17.32 -14.65
C GLN A 257 13.00 18.73 -14.28
N SER A 258 12.36 19.39 -13.30
CA SER A 258 12.71 20.76 -12.89
C SER A 258 13.96 20.82 -12.02
N GLU A 259 14.10 19.88 -11.07
CA GLU A 259 15.18 19.91 -10.07
C GLU A 259 16.38 19.02 -10.45
N GLY A 260 16.25 18.20 -11.50
CA GLY A 260 17.33 17.32 -11.95
C GLY A 260 17.70 16.25 -10.93
N PHE A 261 16.76 15.80 -10.07
CA PHE A 261 16.98 14.74 -9.10
C PHE A 261 17.23 13.39 -9.79
N GLY A 262 18.45 13.21 -10.27
CA GLY A 262 18.95 11.95 -10.80
C GLY A 262 20.15 11.50 -9.97
N ARG A 263 20.03 10.39 -9.25
CA ARG A 263 21.21 9.75 -8.68
C ARG A 263 21.95 9.01 -9.77
N THR A 264 23.24 9.27 -9.93
CA THR A 264 24.12 8.42 -10.75
C THR A 264 24.23 7.05 -10.11
N LEU A 265 24.55 6.02 -10.90
CA LEU A 265 24.81 4.67 -10.36
C LEU A 265 25.90 4.68 -9.29
N PHE A 266 26.88 5.58 -9.39
CA PHE A 266 27.95 5.75 -8.41
C PHE A 266 27.41 6.30 -7.07
N GLU A 267 26.52 7.29 -7.09
CA GLU A 267 25.89 7.84 -5.89
C GLU A 267 24.86 6.89 -5.25
N ALA A 268 24.30 5.97 -6.05
CA ALA A 268 23.39 4.95 -5.54
C ALA A 268 24.12 3.73 -4.93
N ALA A 269 25.43 3.57 -5.19
CA ALA A 269 26.25 2.46 -4.73
C ALA A 269 27.05 2.80 -3.44
N ASN A 270 27.10 4.09 -3.04
CA ASN A 270 27.72 4.61 -1.83
C ASN A 270 26.68 5.18 -0.88
#